data_d7812a4272d330928458a05cbe4d64f5
#
_entry.id   d7812a4272d330928458a05cbe4d64f5
#
_cell.length_a   1.000
_cell.length_b   1.000
_cell.length_c   1.000
_cell.angle_alpha   90.00
_cell.angle_beta   90.00
_cell.angle_gamma   90.00
#
_symmetry.space_group_name_H-M   'P 1'
#
loop_
_entity.id
_entity.type
_entity.pdbx_description
1 polymer ?
#
loop_
_entity_poly.entity_id
_entity_poly.type
_entity_poly.pdbx_seq_one_letter_code
_entity_poly.pdbx_strand_id
1 'polypeptide(L)'
;SSAASDVYKRQDTDTVPLARGKQKTKRGGIWYTPQSGIWQTVWAELVPERYIGSLLFTPELPEGRIRWQVFSAAPQGAKVSVTYQGEPVAEGGTDADGCGSAVIAPEQLHLWTPETPELYDVTVTLGADTVKSYFAMRTVGTGRDAAGHPCLLLNGEPYFHHGVLDQGYWPDGLYTAPSDEALIYDIQLMKRLGFNMLRKHIKIEPMRWYYHCDRLGMLVWQDMPSGGGRYNLLTISAPLITGIHLKDSHYRLFARTDPDGRDSFRQELEEMIRQLQNCPCIVLWVPFNEGWGQFDAKQITRLVRKLDPTRLIDHASGWHDQGVSDVRSLHVYFKPYRFKPDKKGRAVVLSEFGGYNLPVAGHTWNEKNFGYKGYQTPEALGEAVRKLYETQIIPARKAGLAADVYTQLSDVEDEVNGFVTYDRRVEKLPEALMQAIARELKGEWS
;
A
#
# COMPACT_ATOMS: atom_id res chain seq x y z
N SER A 1 19.84 22.01 15.12
CA SER A 1 21.19 21.60 15.55
C SER A 1 21.20 20.27 16.31
N SER A 2 20.13 19.86 16.98
CA SER A 2 20.03 18.55 17.64
C SER A 2 19.91 17.38 16.67
N ALA A 3 19.23 17.55 15.54
CA ALA A 3 19.07 16.51 14.53
C ALA A 3 20.40 16.11 13.88
N ALA A 4 21.32 17.06 13.64
CA ALA A 4 22.63 16.76 13.06
C ALA A 4 23.54 15.97 14.00
N SER A 5 23.43 16.15 15.32
CA SER A 5 24.24 15.39 16.30
C SER A 5 23.73 13.95 16.49
N ASP A 6 22.46 13.67 16.22
CA ASP A 6 21.90 12.32 16.31
C ASP A 6 22.26 11.45 15.09
N VAL A 7 22.41 12.05 13.91
CA VAL A 7 22.83 11.34 12.68
C VAL A 7 24.21 10.67 12.85
N TYR A 8 25.14 11.31 13.55
CA TYR A 8 26.49 10.76 13.78
C TYR A 8 26.56 9.67 14.86
N LYS A 9 25.50 9.45 15.64
CA LYS A 9 25.47 8.46 16.71
C LYS A 9 24.76 7.15 16.32
N ARG A 10 24.03 7.13 15.20
CA ARG A 10 23.35 5.92 14.71
C ARG A 10 24.26 5.15 13.77
N GLN A 11 24.85 4.06 14.26
CA GLN A 11 25.49 3.07 13.39
C GLN A 11 24.42 2.26 12.69
N ASP A 12 24.63 1.99 11.42
CA ASP A 12 23.79 1.10 10.63
C ASP A 12 23.79 -0.28 11.22
N THR A 13 22.64 -0.78 11.56
CA THR A 13 22.48 -2.11 12.10
C THR A 13 21.13 -2.69 11.76
N ASP A 14 21.10 -3.98 11.43
CA ASP A 14 19.87 -4.76 11.27
C ASP A 14 19.61 -5.66 12.48
N THR A 15 20.32 -5.45 13.59
CA THR A 15 20.20 -6.24 14.82
C THR A 15 19.31 -5.61 15.87
N VAL A 16 19.03 -4.30 15.79
CA VAL A 16 18.07 -3.63 16.67
C VAL A 16 16.63 -3.92 16.26
N PRO A 17 15.69 -3.98 17.22
CA PRO A 17 14.30 -4.39 16.97
C PRO A 17 13.43 -3.29 16.36
N LEU A 18 14.02 -2.32 15.65
CA LEU A 18 13.32 -1.22 14.99
C LEU A 18 12.80 -1.62 13.60
N ALA A 19 11.89 -0.81 13.05
CA ALA A 19 11.43 -0.95 11.68
C ALA A 19 12.58 -0.66 10.70
N ARG A 20 12.78 -1.55 9.72
CA ARG A 20 13.85 -1.45 8.70
C ARG A 20 13.43 -1.91 7.32
N GLY A 21 12.22 -2.47 7.19
CA GLY A 21 11.74 -3.02 5.94
C GLY A 21 12.58 -4.23 5.47
N LYS A 22 12.80 -4.32 4.17
CA LYS A 22 13.61 -5.39 3.54
C LYS A 22 15.11 -5.08 3.48
N GLN A 23 15.59 -4.11 4.23
CA GLN A 23 17.01 -3.73 4.24
C GLN A 23 17.81 -4.60 5.22
N LYS A 24 18.97 -5.09 4.76
CA LYS A 24 19.94 -5.83 5.59
C LYS A 24 21.36 -5.44 5.23
N THR A 25 22.23 -5.36 6.26
CA THR A 25 23.67 -5.13 6.09
C THR A 25 24.33 -6.24 5.26
N LYS A 26 23.83 -7.48 5.39
CA LYS A 26 24.19 -8.59 4.49
C LYS A 26 23.01 -8.84 3.54
N ARG A 27 23.02 -8.12 2.41
CA ARG A 27 22.00 -8.25 1.36
C ARG A 27 22.04 -9.59 0.63
N GLY A 28 21.00 -9.90 -0.12
CA GLY A 28 20.89 -11.04 -1.03
C GLY A 28 19.49 -11.68 -1.03
N GLY A 29 19.09 -12.23 -2.17
CA GLY A 29 17.74 -12.75 -2.38
C GLY A 29 16.71 -11.64 -2.21
N ILE A 30 15.77 -11.82 -1.30
CA ILE A 30 14.69 -10.86 -0.99
C ILE A 30 15.11 -9.73 -0.02
N TRP A 31 16.41 -9.60 0.30
CA TRP A 31 16.94 -8.58 1.21
C TRP A 31 17.88 -7.66 0.45
N TYR A 32 17.64 -6.37 0.53
CA TYR A 32 18.26 -5.34 -0.30
C TYR A 32 19.30 -4.52 0.44
N THR A 33 20.08 -3.75 -0.30
CA THR A 33 21.12 -2.86 0.21
C THR A 33 20.52 -1.85 1.19
N PRO A 34 21.06 -1.76 2.42
CA PRO A 34 20.56 -0.81 3.41
C PRO A 34 21.00 0.60 3.07
N GLN A 35 20.16 1.54 3.43
CA GLN A 35 20.40 2.96 3.28
C GLN A 35 20.33 3.66 4.64
N SER A 36 21.22 4.61 4.89
CA SER A 36 21.32 5.33 6.14
C SER A 36 21.05 6.81 5.97
N GLY A 37 20.60 7.44 7.05
CA GLY A 37 20.33 8.86 7.10
C GLY A 37 18.88 9.22 6.73
N ILE A 38 18.67 10.52 6.55
CA ILE A 38 17.37 11.08 6.17
C ILE A 38 17.25 10.98 4.65
N TRP A 39 16.39 10.09 4.18
CA TRP A 39 16.25 9.79 2.76
C TRP A 39 15.05 10.49 2.09
N GLN A 40 14.17 11.12 2.88
CA GLN A 40 13.06 11.94 2.38
C GLN A 40 13.39 13.44 2.50
N THR A 41 12.59 14.27 1.84
CA THR A 41 12.77 15.73 1.84
C THR A 41 12.68 16.32 3.26
N VAL A 42 13.61 17.19 3.58
CA VAL A 42 13.56 18.03 4.79
C VAL A 42 13.25 19.46 4.35
N TRP A 43 12.30 20.09 5.01
CA TRP A 43 11.92 21.47 4.75
C TRP A 43 11.72 22.23 6.06
N ALA A 44 11.67 23.56 5.97
CA ALA A 44 11.32 24.45 7.05
C ALA A 44 10.32 25.48 6.56
N GLU A 45 9.36 25.81 7.39
CA GLU A 45 8.33 26.79 7.12
C GLU A 45 8.35 27.90 8.17
N LEU A 46 8.12 29.15 7.74
CA LEU A 46 7.82 30.25 8.64
C LEU A 46 6.32 30.35 8.79
N VAL A 47 5.84 30.13 9.98
CA VAL A 47 4.41 30.14 10.30
C VAL A 47 4.09 31.30 11.27
N PRO A 48 2.86 31.86 11.23
CA PRO A 48 2.43 32.84 12.24
C PRO A 48 2.27 32.18 13.61
N GLU A 49 2.11 32.93 14.67
CA GLU A 49 1.91 32.42 16.03
C GLU A 49 0.73 31.44 16.12
N ARG A 50 -0.36 31.76 15.39
CA ARG A 50 -1.52 30.87 15.24
C ARG A 50 -1.51 30.25 13.85
N TYR A 51 -1.17 28.97 13.76
CA TYR A 51 -0.99 28.25 12.50
C TYR A 51 -1.70 26.90 12.49
N ILE A 52 -1.88 26.35 11.29
CA ILE A 52 -2.47 25.05 11.01
C ILE A 52 -1.36 23.99 11.07
N GLY A 53 -1.38 23.13 12.08
CA GLY A 53 -0.38 22.06 12.25
C GLY A 53 -0.64 20.87 11.33
N SER A 54 -1.91 20.45 11.18
CA SER A 54 -2.32 19.39 10.27
C SER A 54 -3.83 19.44 9.99
N LEU A 55 -4.25 18.67 8.99
CA LEU A 55 -5.64 18.55 8.54
C LEU A 55 -6.04 17.09 8.46
N LEU A 56 -7.32 16.79 8.71
CA LEU A 56 -7.93 15.50 8.44
C LEU A 56 -9.24 15.71 7.70
N PHE A 57 -9.44 14.97 6.60
CA PHE A 57 -10.67 14.96 5.82
C PHE A 57 -11.31 13.58 5.84
N THR A 58 -12.61 13.52 6.11
CA THR A 58 -13.38 12.27 6.18
C THR A 58 -14.63 12.38 5.30
N PRO A 59 -14.67 11.71 4.14
CA PRO A 59 -15.85 11.68 3.30
C PRO A 59 -16.93 10.76 3.88
N GLU A 60 -18.19 11.18 3.79
CA GLU A 60 -19.40 10.44 4.18
C GLU A 60 -20.34 10.39 2.97
N LEU A 61 -20.20 9.35 2.12
CA LEU A 61 -20.87 9.30 0.83
C LEU A 61 -22.39 9.24 0.88
N PRO A 62 -23.04 8.50 1.80
CA PRO A 62 -24.51 8.45 1.81
C PRO A 62 -25.14 9.84 1.91
N GLU A 63 -24.48 10.76 2.62
CA GLU A 63 -24.95 12.13 2.84
C GLU A 63 -24.32 13.15 1.89
N GLY A 64 -23.40 12.75 1.02
CA GLY A 64 -22.58 13.68 0.21
C GLY A 64 -21.78 14.66 1.07
N ARG A 65 -21.45 14.28 2.32
CA ARG A 65 -20.80 15.16 3.28
C ARG A 65 -19.30 14.96 3.30
N ILE A 66 -18.57 16.06 3.43
CA ILE A 66 -17.16 16.05 3.83
C ILE A 66 -17.04 16.63 5.22
N ARG A 67 -16.40 15.90 6.13
CA ARG A 67 -16.00 16.37 7.45
C ARG A 67 -14.52 16.70 7.43
N TRP A 68 -14.15 17.69 8.21
CA TRP A 68 -12.75 18.06 8.45
C TRP A 68 -12.44 18.28 9.91
N GLN A 69 -11.19 18.09 10.25
CA GLN A 69 -10.61 18.53 11.51
C GLN A 69 -9.32 19.29 11.23
N VAL A 70 -9.24 20.49 11.79
CA VAL A 70 -8.06 21.37 11.73
C VAL A 70 -7.34 21.26 13.06
N PHE A 71 -6.11 20.81 13.04
CA PHE A 71 -5.27 20.69 14.23
C PHE A 71 -4.41 21.95 14.38
N SER A 72 -4.63 22.69 15.44
CA SER A 72 -3.93 23.90 15.83
C SER A 72 -4.04 24.09 17.34
N ALA A 73 -3.18 24.92 17.93
CA ALA A 73 -3.31 25.29 19.33
C ALA A 73 -4.63 26.03 19.63
N ALA A 74 -5.20 26.75 18.65
CA ALA A 74 -6.50 27.42 18.73
C ALA A 74 -7.24 27.32 17.37
N PRO A 75 -7.88 26.17 17.06
CA PRO A 75 -8.43 25.88 15.73
C PRO A 75 -9.75 26.58 15.44
N GLN A 76 -10.44 27.12 16.44
CA GLN A 76 -11.75 27.74 16.30
C GLN A 76 -11.77 28.87 15.27
N GLY A 77 -12.78 28.87 14.40
CA GLY A 77 -13.00 29.93 13.41
C GLY A 77 -12.05 29.84 12.21
N ALA A 78 -11.41 28.69 11.96
CA ALA A 78 -10.80 28.44 10.66
C ALA A 78 -11.90 28.42 9.58
N LYS A 79 -11.58 28.98 8.42
CA LYS A 79 -12.46 28.96 7.24
C LYS A 79 -11.97 27.88 6.29
N VAL A 80 -12.87 27.05 5.82
CA VAL A 80 -12.60 25.97 4.87
C VAL A 80 -13.39 26.24 3.60
N SER A 81 -12.70 26.36 2.48
CA SER A 81 -13.30 26.51 1.15
C SER A 81 -12.93 25.30 0.30
N VAL A 82 -13.91 24.70 -0.31
CA VAL A 82 -13.79 23.52 -1.17
C VAL A 82 -14.13 23.91 -2.62
N THR A 83 -13.26 23.59 -3.55
CA THR A 83 -13.48 23.81 -4.97
C THR A 83 -13.31 22.53 -5.76
N TYR A 84 -14.00 22.44 -6.90
CA TYR A 84 -13.83 21.38 -7.88
C TYR A 84 -13.58 22.01 -9.24
N GLN A 85 -12.43 21.71 -9.86
CA GLN A 85 -11.98 22.32 -11.13
C GLN A 85 -11.99 23.87 -11.10
N GLY A 86 -11.71 24.43 -9.91
CA GLY A 86 -11.68 25.89 -9.69
C GLY A 86 -13.01 26.52 -9.29
N GLU A 87 -14.14 25.81 -9.45
CA GLU A 87 -15.46 26.28 -9.07
C GLU A 87 -15.79 25.96 -7.60
N PRO A 88 -16.35 26.91 -6.81
CA PRO A 88 -16.75 26.67 -5.44
C PRO A 88 -17.88 25.62 -5.35
N VAL A 89 -17.69 24.61 -4.47
CA VAL A 89 -18.70 23.54 -4.27
C VAL A 89 -19.17 23.44 -2.83
N ALA A 90 -18.36 23.85 -1.86
CA ALA A 90 -18.76 23.86 -0.46
C ALA A 90 -17.87 24.83 0.36
N GLU A 91 -18.38 25.30 1.47
CA GLU A 91 -17.64 26.10 2.46
C GLU A 91 -18.12 25.84 3.87
N GLY A 92 -17.30 26.15 4.85
CA GLY A 92 -17.66 26.05 6.25
C GLY A 92 -16.59 26.57 7.19
N GLY A 93 -16.81 26.38 8.47
CA GLY A 93 -15.89 26.79 9.51
C GLY A 93 -15.54 25.66 10.45
N THR A 94 -14.78 25.97 11.50
CA THR A 94 -14.45 25.06 12.59
C THR A 94 -15.00 25.54 13.92
N ASP A 95 -15.44 24.60 14.75
CA ASP A 95 -15.79 24.78 16.16
C ASP A 95 -14.54 24.90 17.06
N ALA A 96 -14.74 24.87 18.38
CA ALA A 96 -13.66 24.98 19.38
C ALA A 96 -12.66 23.80 19.31
N ASP A 97 -13.09 22.64 18.86
CA ASP A 97 -12.27 21.43 18.72
C ASP A 97 -11.62 21.32 17.33
N GLY A 98 -11.82 22.32 16.47
CA GLY A 98 -11.30 22.33 15.10
C GLY A 98 -12.12 21.51 14.12
N CYS A 99 -13.31 21.04 14.51
CA CYS A 99 -14.18 20.22 13.69
C CYS A 99 -15.14 21.06 12.86
N GLY A 100 -15.48 20.56 11.66
CA GLY A 100 -16.48 21.14 10.80
C GLY A 100 -16.90 20.16 9.69
N SER A 101 -17.91 20.54 8.92
CA SER A 101 -18.38 19.77 7.78
C SER A 101 -19.15 20.62 6.81
N ALA A 102 -19.26 20.14 5.56
CA ALA A 102 -20.18 20.68 4.57
C ALA A 102 -20.78 19.53 3.74
N VAL A 103 -21.91 19.79 3.10
CA VAL A 103 -22.55 18.87 2.15
C VAL A 103 -22.26 19.40 0.74
N ILE A 104 -21.76 18.53 -0.11
CA ILE A 104 -21.59 18.78 -1.55
C ILE A 104 -22.92 18.44 -2.22
N ALA A 105 -23.43 19.35 -3.02
CA ALA A 105 -24.68 19.14 -3.75
C ALA A 105 -24.59 17.92 -4.69
N PRO A 106 -25.67 17.13 -4.85
CA PRO A 106 -25.62 15.90 -5.64
C PRO A 106 -25.10 16.08 -7.06
N GLU A 107 -25.40 17.21 -7.70
CA GLU A 107 -24.94 17.57 -9.04
C GLU A 107 -23.45 17.92 -9.13
N GLN A 108 -22.82 18.20 -8.00
CA GLN A 108 -21.40 18.52 -7.85
C GLN A 108 -20.63 17.40 -7.16
N LEU A 109 -21.31 16.26 -6.87
CA LEU A 109 -20.70 15.12 -6.19
C LEU A 109 -20.02 14.19 -7.21
N HIS A 110 -18.70 14.27 -7.29
CA HIS A 110 -17.86 13.45 -8.14
C HIS A 110 -17.12 12.41 -7.31
N LEU A 111 -17.35 11.13 -7.60
CA LEU A 111 -16.73 10.04 -6.86
C LEU A 111 -15.37 9.71 -7.46
N TRP A 112 -14.40 9.51 -6.60
CA TRP A 112 -13.07 9.05 -6.99
C TRP A 112 -13.08 7.53 -7.25
N THR A 113 -12.54 7.15 -8.42
CA THR A 113 -12.22 5.77 -8.78
C THR A 113 -10.87 5.74 -9.53
N PRO A 114 -10.25 4.57 -9.73
CA PRO A 114 -9.08 4.46 -10.61
C PRO A 114 -9.33 4.91 -12.06
N GLU A 115 -10.55 4.79 -12.54
CA GLU A 115 -10.96 5.21 -13.89
C GLU A 115 -11.26 6.71 -13.96
N THR A 116 -11.80 7.29 -12.89
CA THR A 116 -12.18 8.70 -12.77
C THR A 116 -11.64 9.27 -11.45
N PRO A 117 -10.35 9.64 -11.40
CA PRO A 117 -9.68 10.05 -10.15
C PRO A 117 -9.99 11.51 -9.78
N GLU A 118 -11.24 11.78 -9.46
CA GLU A 118 -11.75 13.11 -9.16
C GLU A 118 -11.30 13.59 -7.78
N LEU A 119 -10.65 14.75 -7.75
CA LEU A 119 -10.14 15.39 -6.53
C LEU A 119 -10.79 16.74 -6.31
N TYR A 120 -11.08 17.06 -5.07
CA TYR A 120 -11.53 18.38 -4.62
C TYR A 120 -10.38 19.13 -4.00
N ASP A 121 -10.15 20.37 -4.41
CA ASP A 121 -9.18 21.24 -3.78
C ASP A 121 -9.75 21.89 -2.53
N VAL A 122 -8.92 22.05 -1.51
CA VAL A 122 -9.31 22.67 -0.24
C VAL A 122 -8.34 23.78 0.10
N THR A 123 -8.88 24.92 0.49
CA THR A 123 -8.13 26.00 1.13
C THR A 123 -8.64 26.19 2.54
N VAL A 124 -7.75 26.09 3.52
CA VAL A 124 -8.04 26.32 4.94
C VAL A 124 -7.31 27.58 5.37
N THR A 125 -8.03 28.56 5.94
CA THR A 125 -7.47 29.81 6.46
C THR A 125 -7.75 29.94 7.95
N LEU A 126 -6.71 30.17 8.75
CA LEU A 126 -6.77 30.37 10.19
C LEU A 126 -6.01 31.62 10.57
N GLY A 127 -6.71 32.76 10.73
CA GLY A 127 -6.08 34.06 10.95
C GLY A 127 -5.23 34.47 9.74
N ALA A 128 -3.92 34.60 9.93
CA ALA A 128 -2.96 34.93 8.87
C ALA A 128 -2.39 33.69 8.13
N ASP A 129 -2.66 32.49 8.63
CA ASP A 129 -2.17 31.25 8.01
C ASP A 129 -3.15 30.71 6.96
N THR A 130 -2.62 30.20 5.86
CA THR A 130 -3.41 29.58 4.79
C THR A 130 -2.72 28.35 4.24
N VAL A 131 -3.39 27.21 4.31
CA VAL A 131 -2.92 25.92 3.83
C VAL A 131 -3.81 25.43 2.71
N LYS A 132 -3.20 24.95 1.62
CA LYS A 132 -3.89 24.26 0.52
C LYS A 132 -3.72 22.76 0.66
N SER A 133 -4.79 22.03 0.40
CA SER A 133 -4.84 20.58 0.44
C SER A 133 -5.87 20.06 -0.56
N TYR A 134 -6.16 18.76 -0.52
CA TYR A 134 -7.20 18.15 -1.34
C TYR A 134 -7.80 16.94 -0.61
N PHE A 135 -8.93 16.48 -1.11
CA PHE A 135 -9.54 15.20 -0.72
C PHE A 135 -10.28 14.58 -1.91
N ALA A 136 -10.75 13.35 -1.73
CA ALA A 136 -11.64 12.70 -2.67
C ALA A 136 -12.90 12.19 -1.96
N MET A 137 -14.03 12.22 -2.67
CA MET A 137 -15.25 11.58 -2.22
C MET A 137 -15.24 10.11 -2.65
N ARG A 138 -14.93 9.21 -1.70
CA ARG A 138 -14.91 7.76 -1.92
C ARG A 138 -15.11 7.00 -0.62
N THR A 139 -15.61 5.77 -0.72
CA THR A 139 -15.64 4.78 0.38
C THR A 139 -15.06 3.45 -0.05
N VAL A 140 -14.54 2.70 0.91
CA VAL A 140 -14.13 1.32 0.71
C VAL A 140 -14.76 0.43 1.79
N GLY A 141 -15.00 -0.83 1.44
CA GLY A 141 -15.64 -1.76 2.36
C GLY A 141 -15.55 -3.20 1.87
N THR A 142 -16.26 -4.07 2.56
CA THR A 142 -16.52 -5.45 2.13
C THR A 142 -18.01 -5.68 1.98
N GLY A 143 -18.38 -6.53 1.01
CA GLY A 143 -19.79 -6.86 0.75
C GLY A 143 -19.90 -8.18 0.03
N ARG A 144 -20.95 -8.30 -0.78
CA ARG A 144 -21.16 -9.47 -1.64
C ARG A 144 -21.46 -9.00 -3.05
N ASP A 145 -20.90 -9.74 -4.01
CA ASP A 145 -21.22 -9.54 -5.42
C ASP A 145 -22.61 -10.13 -5.77
N ALA A 146 -23.02 -9.97 -7.04
CA ALA A 146 -24.32 -10.45 -7.51
C ALA A 146 -24.46 -11.99 -7.42
N ALA A 147 -23.35 -12.74 -7.36
CA ALA A 147 -23.33 -14.18 -7.15
C ALA A 147 -23.32 -14.57 -5.66
N GLY A 148 -23.28 -13.59 -4.76
CA GLY A 148 -23.25 -13.79 -3.32
C GLY A 148 -21.85 -14.06 -2.74
N HIS A 149 -20.78 -13.94 -3.53
CA HIS A 149 -19.42 -14.11 -3.06
C HIS A 149 -18.98 -12.90 -2.22
N PRO A 150 -18.27 -13.10 -1.09
CA PRO A 150 -17.63 -11.99 -0.38
C PRO A 150 -16.63 -11.26 -1.28
N CYS A 151 -16.75 -9.94 -1.36
CA CYS A 151 -15.93 -9.10 -2.24
C CYS A 151 -15.49 -7.80 -1.56
N LEU A 152 -14.56 -7.09 -2.21
CA LEU A 152 -14.19 -5.73 -1.87
C LEU A 152 -15.15 -4.76 -2.56
N LEU A 153 -15.43 -3.65 -1.89
CA LEU A 153 -16.30 -2.60 -2.41
C LEU A 153 -15.49 -1.30 -2.57
N LEU A 154 -15.75 -0.58 -3.65
CA LEU A 154 -15.37 0.81 -3.85
C LEU A 154 -16.67 1.59 -4.13
N ASN A 155 -16.92 2.64 -3.35
CA ASN A 155 -18.13 3.46 -3.45
C ASN A 155 -19.45 2.65 -3.35
N GLY A 156 -19.42 1.58 -2.57
CA GLY A 156 -20.57 0.68 -2.38
C GLY A 156 -20.70 -0.42 -3.42
N GLU A 157 -19.97 -0.37 -4.54
CA GLU A 157 -20.03 -1.34 -5.63
C GLU A 157 -18.89 -2.37 -5.56
N PRO A 158 -19.14 -3.62 -5.97
CA PRO A 158 -18.10 -4.65 -6.06
C PRO A 158 -16.95 -4.20 -6.99
N TYR A 159 -15.74 -4.19 -6.45
CA TYR A 159 -14.56 -3.75 -7.19
C TYR A 159 -13.40 -4.73 -7.00
N PHE A 160 -12.91 -5.32 -8.10
CA PHE A 160 -11.79 -6.26 -8.07
C PHE A 160 -10.46 -5.49 -8.05
N HIS A 161 -9.64 -5.73 -7.03
CA HIS A 161 -8.31 -5.15 -6.98
C HIS A 161 -7.33 -6.05 -7.75
N HIS A 162 -6.96 -5.62 -8.95
CA HIS A 162 -5.92 -6.26 -9.78
C HIS A 162 -4.61 -5.50 -9.59
N GLY A 163 -3.71 -6.08 -8.81
CA GLY A 163 -2.55 -5.37 -8.31
C GLY A 163 -1.21 -6.02 -8.59
N VAL A 164 -0.19 -5.24 -8.28
CA VAL A 164 1.21 -5.64 -8.35
C VAL A 164 1.96 -5.18 -7.11
N LEU A 165 2.91 -6.00 -6.65
CA LEU A 165 3.78 -5.69 -5.52
C LEU A 165 4.80 -4.62 -5.93
N ASP A 166 4.89 -3.54 -5.17
CA ASP A 166 5.81 -2.44 -5.43
C ASP A 166 6.77 -2.25 -4.25
N GLN A 167 8.03 -2.61 -4.45
CA GLN A 167 9.09 -2.49 -3.43
C GLN A 167 9.60 -1.06 -3.31
N GLY A 168 9.53 -0.26 -4.39
CA GLY A 168 9.98 1.14 -4.40
C GLY A 168 11.49 1.32 -4.27
N TYR A 169 12.30 0.47 -4.91
CA TYR A 169 13.76 0.60 -4.94
C TYR A 169 14.26 1.01 -6.32
N TRP A 170 15.42 1.67 -6.36
CA TRP A 170 16.02 2.31 -7.53
C TRP A 170 17.50 1.99 -7.64
N PRO A 171 18.06 1.83 -8.85
CA PRO A 171 19.46 1.41 -9.00
C PRO A 171 20.48 2.46 -8.53
N ASP A 172 20.16 3.73 -8.61
CA ASP A 172 21.04 4.86 -8.27
C ASP A 172 20.76 5.45 -6.88
N GLY A 173 19.49 5.56 -6.51
CA GLY A 173 19.04 6.13 -5.24
C GLY A 173 18.67 5.11 -4.18
N LEU A 174 18.72 3.81 -4.46
CA LEU A 174 18.27 2.70 -3.61
C LEU A 174 16.85 2.92 -3.10
N TYR A 175 16.70 3.46 -1.90
CA TYR A 175 15.40 3.72 -1.27
C TYR A 175 14.71 5.00 -1.77
N THR A 176 15.47 5.86 -2.50
CA THR A 176 15.02 7.17 -2.98
C THR A 176 14.86 7.15 -4.49
N ALA A 177 13.68 7.51 -4.99
CA ALA A 177 13.45 7.69 -6.42
C ALA A 177 14.28 8.85 -6.98
N PRO A 178 14.81 8.75 -8.23
CA PRO A 178 15.63 9.79 -8.82
C PRO A 178 14.86 11.09 -9.11
N SER A 179 13.56 11.00 -9.41
CA SER A 179 12.71 12.15 -9.69
C SER A 179 11.21 11.81 -9.53
N ASP A 180 10.35 12.81 -9.62
CA ASP A 180 8.89 12.63 -9.65
C ASP A 180 8.43 11.90 -10.93
N GLU A 181 9.08 12.18 -12.06
CA GLU A 181 8.79 11.52 -13.33
C GLU A 181 9.03 10.01 -13.25
N ALA A 182 10.04 9.58 -12.49
CA ALA A 182 10.28 8.16 -12.24
C ALA A 182 9.16 7.52 -11.43
N LEU A 183 8.67 8.19 -10.39
CA LEU A 183 7.50 7.74 -9.61
C LEU A 183 6.24 7.66 -10.48
N ILE A 184 6.00 8.68 -11.30
CA ILE A 184 4.88 8.75 -12.24
C ILE A 184 4.97 7.64 -13.28
N TYR A 185 6.17 7.37 -13.81
CA TYR A 185 6.40 6.32 -14.81
C TYR A 185 5.96 4.94 -14.29
N ASP A 186 6.37 4.54 -13.08
CA ASP A 186 6.00 3.25 -12.50
C ASP A 186 4.47 3.11 -12.35
N ILE A 187 3.79 4.17 -11.87
CA ILE A 187 2.32 4.20 -11.74
C ILE A 187 1.64 4.09 -13.10
N GLN A 188 2.08 4.90 -14.08
CA GLN A 188 1.50 4.92 -15.42
C GLN A 188 1.75 3.62 -16.17
N LEU A 189 2.94 3.02 -16.02
CA LEU A 189 3.26 1.72 -16.59
C LEU A 189 2.28 0.66 -16.09
N MET A 190 2.05 0.58 -14.77
CA MET A 190 1.13 -0.40 -14.23
C MET A 190 -0.31 -0.17 -14.68
N LYS A 191 -0.77 1.09 -14.76
CA LYS A 191 -2.09 1.41 -15.35
C LYS A 191 -2.19 0.97 -16.81
N ARG A 192 -1.17 1.26 -17.61
CA ARG A 192 -1.10 0.87 -19.02
C ARG A 192 -1.12 -0.65 -19.20
N LEU A 193 -0.50 -1.40 -18.28
CA LEU A 193 -0.58 -2.86 -18.24
C LEU A 193 -1.93 -3.39 -17.71
N GLY A 194 -2.86 -2.53 -17.31
CA GLY A 194 -4.21 -2.90 -16.88
C GLY A 194 -4.41 -3.08 -15.37
N PHE A 195 -3.38 -2.88 -14.57
CA PHE A 195 -3.48 -2.89 -13.11
C PHE A 195 -4.21 -1.65 -12.58
N ASN A 196 -4.96 -1.80 -11.51
CA ASN A 196 -5.66 -0.73 -10.82
C ASN A 196 -5.19 -0.52 -9.37
N MET A 197 -4.20 -1.31 -8.92
CA MET A 197 -3.72 -1.28 -7.55
C MET A 197 -2.21 -1.54 -7.46
N LEU A 198 -1.53 -0.83 -6.55
CA LEU A 198 -0.17 -1.10 -6.10
C LEU A 198 -0.18 -1.52 -4.63
N ARG A 199 0.43 -2.65 -4.30
CA ARG A 199 0.76 -2.95 -2.91
C ARG A 199 2.13 -2.38 -2.60
N LYS A 200 2.18 -1.23 -1.90
CA LYS A 200 3.44 -0.63 -1.44
C LYS A 200 4.00 -1.49 -0.32
N HIS A 201 5.05 -2.24 -0.68
CA HIS A 201 5.51 -3.36 0.11
C HIS A 201 6.58 -2.94 1.13
N ILE A 202 6.20 -2.98 2.40
CA ILE A 202 7.09 -2.82 3.56
C ILE A 202 7.91 -1.51 3.50
N LYS A 203 7.34 -0.47 2.89
CA LYS A 203 7.96 0.85 2.71
C LYS A 203 6.91 1.95 2.80
N ILE A 204 7.29 3.09 3.38
CA ILE A 204 6.50 4.33 3.35
C ILE A 204 7.18 5.27 2.36
N GLU A 205 6.49 5.64 1.28
CA GLU A 205 7.00 6.55 0.27
C GLU A 205 6.89 8.02 0.70
N PRO A 206 7.60 8.96 0.04
CA PRO A 206 7.31 10.38 0.16
C PRO A 206 5.86 10.70 -0.23
N MET A 207 5.23 11.69 0.43
CA MET A 207 3.83 12.07 0.21
C MET A 207 3.48 12.31 -1.26
N ARG A 208 4.42 12.82 -2.07
CA ARG A 208 4.23 13.06 -3.51
C ARG A 208 3.94 11.79 -4.31
N TRP A 209 4.44 10.61 -3.88
CA TRP A 209 4.09 9.34 -4.54
C TRP A 209 2.59 9.02 -4.35
N TYR A 210 2.06 9.19 -3.15
CA TYR A 210 0.63 9.00 -2.88
C TYR A 210 -0.22 10.02 -3.63
N TYR A 211 0.21 11.29 -3.68
CA TYR A 211 -0.44 12.31 -4.50
C TYR A 211 -0.50 11.91 -5.97
N HIS A 212 0.57 11.31 -6.51
CA HIS A 212 0.56 10.81 -7.88
C HIS A 212 -0.38 9.62 -8.05
N CYS A 213 -0.50 8.71 -7.07
CA CYS A 213 -1.52 7.66 -7.07
C CYS A 213 -2.93 8.24 -7.01
N ASP A 214 -3.17 9.25 -6.17
CA ASP A 214 -4.47 9.91 -6.01
C ASP A 214 -4.94 10.55 -7.33
N ARG A 215 -4.08 11.36 -7.97
CA ARG A 215 -4.44 12.10 -9.21
C ARG A 215 -4.43 11.24 -10.47
N LEU A 216 -3.67 10.15 -10.48
CA LEU A 216 -3.61 9.23 -11.63
C LEU A 216 -4.60 8.07 -11.50
N GLY A 217 -5.25 7.92 -10.35
CA GLY A 217 -6.21 6.85 -10.10
C GLY A 217 -5.56 5.48 -9.95
N MET A 218 -4.78 5.29 -8.89
CA MET A 218 -4.16 4.01 -8.56
C MET A 218 -4.47 3.68 -7.10
N LEU A 219 -5.19 2.58 -6.84
CA LEU A 219 -5.42 2.10 -5.48
C LEU A 219 -4.09 1.70 -4.83
N VAL A 220 -4.01 1.86 -3.51
CA VAL A 220 -2.83 1.48 -2.74
C VAL A 220 -3.23 0.57 -1.57
N TRP A 221 -2.56 -0.57 -1.46
CA TRP A 221 -2.44 -1.31 -0.20
C TRP A 221 -1.12 -0.91 0.43
N GLN A 222 -1.16 -0.40 1.66
CA GLN A 222 0.00 0.13 2.36
C GLN A 222 0.48 -0.81 3.44
N ASP A 223 1.67 -1.36 3.25
CA ASP A 223 2.34 -2.16 4.27
C ASP A 223 3.06 -1.28 5.29
N MET A 224 3.03 -1.69 6.56
CA MET A 224 3.94 -1.16 7.59
C MET A 224 5.34 -1.75 7.39
N PRO A 225 6.42 -0.97 7.45
CA PRO A 225 7.78 -1.49 7.44
C PRO A 225 7.99 -2.52 8.55
N SER A 226 8.43 -3.73 8.18
CA SER A 226 8.70 -4.78 9.13
C SER A 226 9.98 -4.50 9.93
N GLY A 227 10.09 -5.11 11.11
CA GLY A 227 11.23 -4.98 11.99
C GLY A 227 11.23 -6.11 13.02
N GLY A 228 12.03 -5.97 14.06
CA GLY A 228 12.21 -6.96 15.09
C GLY A 228 13.65 -7.49 15.12
N GLY A 229 13.94 -8.44 15.99
CA GLY A 229 15.27 -9.03 16.11
C GLY A 229 15.59 -10.05 15.02
N ARG A 230 16.42 -11.04 15.35
CA ARG A 230 16.78 -12.10 14.41
C ARG A 230 15.59 -13.02 14.12
N TYR A 231 15.18 -13.10 12.88
CA TYR A 231 14.05 -13.90 12.44
C TYR A 231 14.33 -15.41 12.53
N ASN A 232 13.32 -16.18 12.95
CA ASN A 232 13.33 -17.65 12.92
C ASN A 232 12.70 -18.13 11.60
N LEU A 233 13.54 -18.61 10.70
CA LEU A 233 13.09 -19.08 9.37
C LEU A 233 12.11 -20.25 9.45
N LEU A 234 12.21 -21.12 10.46
CA LEU A 234 11.24 -22.20 10.63
C LEU A 234 9.86 -21.66 10.98
N THR A 235 9.78 -20.62 11.83
CA THR A 235 8.51 -19.96 12.12
C THR A 235 7.92 -19.33 10.86
N ILE A 236 8.74 -18.61 10.09
CA ILE A 236 8.31 -17.92 8.87
C ILE A 236 7.83 -18.91 7.80
N SER A 237 8.58 -20.02 7.58
CA SER A 237 8.25 -20.99 6.52
C SER A 237 7.23 -22.06 6.95
N ALA A 238 6.95 -22.21 8.24
CA ALA A 238 6.02 -23.23 8.74
C ALA A 238 4.64 -23.24 8.02
N PRO A 239 3.97 -22.09 7.79
CA PRO A 239 2.69 -22.08 7.09
C PRO A 239 2.76 -22.56 5.64
N LEU A 240 3.88 -22.32 4.94
CA LEU A 240 4.09 -22.81 3.57
C LEU A 240 4.10 -24.32 3.47
N ILE A 241 4.75 -24.98 4.43
CA ILE A 241 5.00 -26.43 4.44
C ILE A 241 3.83 -27.17 5.10
N THR A 242 3.39 -26.68 6.26
CA THR A 242 2.45 -27.40 7.15
C THR A 242 1.03 -26.83 7.12
N GLY A 243 0.84 -25.59 6.66
CA GLY A 243 -0.43 -24.85 6.79
C GLY A 243 -0.78 -24.46 8.22
N ILE A 244 0.14 -24.63 9.17
CA ILE A 244 -0.09 -24.30 10.59
C ILE A 244 0.15 -22.80 10.82
N HIS A 245 -0.84 -22.13 11.41
CA HIS A 245 -0.75 -20.73 11.83
C HIS A 245 -0.43 -20.67 13.33
N LEU A 246 0.73 -20.10 13.68
CA LEU A 246 1.15 -19.95 15.06
C LEU A 246 0.48 -18.72 15.70
N LYS A 247 0.32 -18.75 17.02
CA LYS A 247 -0.13 -17.58 17.79
C LYS A 247 1.02 -16.57 17.91
N ASP A 248 0.77 -15.34 17.50
CA ASP A 248 1.76 -14.26 17.46
C ASP A 248 2.04 -13.61 18.83
N SER A 249 1.35 -14.06 19.88
CA SER A 249 1.72 -13.78 21.27
C SER A 249 2.99 -14.53 21.74
N HIS A 250 3.47 -15.49 20.95
CA HIS A 250 4.77 -16.14 21.19
C HIS A 250 5.92 -15.29 20.65
N TYR A 251 6.19 -14.15 21.26
CA TYR A 251 7.11 -13.11 20.79
C TYR A 251 8.51 -13.64 20.39
N ARG A 252 9.01 -14.66 21.08
CA ARG A 252 10.33 -15.27 20.76
C ARG A 252 10.34 -15.90 19.36
N LEU A 253 9.26 -16.51 18.95
CA LEU A 253 9.15 -17.14 17.62
C LEU A 253 9.12 -16.10 16.50
N PHE A 254 8.54 -14.93 16.76
CA PHE A 254 8.37 -13.84 15.80
C PHE A 254 9.42 -12.73 15.92
N ALA A 255 10.51 -12.96 16.67
CA ALA A 255 11.59 -11.98 16.88
C ALA A 255 11.13 -10.64 17.49
N ARG A 256 10.17 -10.70 18.43
CA ARG A 256 9.55 -9.53 19.10
C ARG A 256 9.61 -9.60 20.64
N THR A 257 10.64 -10.22 21.19
CA THR A 257 10.81 -10.33 22.64
C THR A 257 11.04 -8.99 23.34
N ASP A 258 11.66 -8.04 22.63
CA ASP A 258 11.93 -6.70 23.16
C ASP A 258 10.64 -5.88 23.28
N PRO A 259 10.26 -5.41 24.49
CA PRO A 259 9.07 -4.58 24.68
C PRO A 259 9.19 -3.19 24.03
N ASP A 260 10.36 -2.55 24.12
CA ASP A 260 10.59 -1.22 23.56
C ASP A 260 10.47 -1.25 22.03
N GLY A 261 10.94 -2.33 21.38
CA GLY A 261 10.76 -2.52 19.95
C GLY A 261 9.30 -2.78 19.52
N ARG A 262 8.46 -3.35 20.43
CA ARG A 262 7.01 -3.45 20.18
C ARG A 262 6.31 -2.11 20.34
N ASP A 263 6.73 -1.31 21.31
CA ASP A 263 6.15 0.03 21.55
C ASP A 263 6.57 1.00 20.44
N SER A 264 7.83 0.98 20.01
CA SER A 264 8.30 1.72 18.83
C SER A 264 7.50 1.37 17.57
N PHE A 265 7.24 0.09 17.32
CA PHE A 265 6.41 -0.33 16.19
C PHE A 265 4.99 0.24 16.26
N ARG A 266 4.36 0.25 17.46
CA ARG A 266 3.01 0.82 17.62
C ARG A 266 3.01 2.32 17.36
N GLN A 267 4.01 3.04 17.87
CA GLN A 267 4.16 4.47 17.63
C GLN A 267 4.39 4.77 16.15
N GLU A 268 5.32 4.09 15.50
CA GLU A 268 5.61 4.27 14.07
C GLU A 268 4.39 3.94 13.18
N LEU A 269 3.62 2.90 13.54
CA LEU A 269 2.37 2.56 12.86
C LEU A 269 1.31 3.68 13.01
N GLU A 270 1.19 4.25 14.21
CA GLU A 270 0.29 5.38 14.44
C GLU A 270 0.72 6.61 13.63
N GLU A 271 2.02 6.93 13.61
CA GLU A 271 2.58 8.04 12.83
C GLU A 271 2.36 7.83 11.32
N MET A 272 2.59 6.61 10.79
CA MET A 272 2.31 6.27 9.40
C MET A 272 0.84 6.51 9.04
N ILE A 273 -0.09 6.01 9.85
CA ILE A 273 -1.52 6.18 9.58
C ILE A 273 -1.90 7.65 9.63
N ARG A 274 -1.47 8.41 10.66
CA ARG A 274 -1.76 9.84 10.79
C ARG A 274 -1.21 10.66 9.63
N GLN A 275 -0.03 10.31 9.13
CA GLN A 275 0.58 10.96 7.98
C GLN A 275 -0.19 10.67 6.68
N LEU A 276 -0.65 9.43 6.49
CA LEU A 276 -1.17 8.96 5.22
C LEU A 276 -2.70 8.90 5.15
N GLN A 277 -3.42 9.12 6.22
CA GLN A 277 -4.89 8.97 6.27
C GLN A 277 -5.66 9.91 5.33
N ASN A 278 -5.05 11.01 4.87
CA ASN A 278 -5.65 11.90 3.87
C ASN A 278 -5.44 11.45 2.43
N CYS A 279 -4.65 10.39 2.16
CA CYS A 279 -4.41 9.89 0.81
C CYS A 279 -5.60 9.02 0.34
N PRO A 280 -6.44 9.49 -0.60
CA PRO A 280 -7.60 8.74 -1.06
C PRO A 280 -7.26 7.38 -1.69
N CYS A 281 -6.12 7.28 -2.36
CA CYS A 281 -5.66 6.04 -3.01
C CYS A 281 -5.47 4.87 -2.03
N ILE A 282 -5.13 5.13 -0.77
CA ILE A 282 -4.95 4.07 0.23
C ILE A 282 -6.32 3.51 0.61
N VAL A 283 -6.52 2.23 0.36
CA VAL A 283 -7.79 1.52 0.61
C VAL A 283 -7.66 0.38 1.61
N LEU A 284 -6.42 -0.06 1.90
CA LEU A 284 -6.18 -1.16 2.82
C LEU A 284 -4.82 -0.99 3.53
N TRP A 285 -4.82 -1.20 4.86
CA TRP A 285 -3.63 -1.21 5.69
C TRP A 285 -3.14 -2.62 5.94
N VAL A 286 -1.82 -2.85 5.81
CA VAL A 286 -1.18 -4.16 6.05
C VAL A 286 -0.13 -4.03 7.15
N PRO A 287 -0.49 -4.22 8.45
CA PRO A 287 0.45 -4.14 9.57
C PRO A 287 1.59 -5.15 9.53
N PHE A 288 1.33 -6.39 9.07
CA PHE A 288 2.35 -7.44 9.04
C PHE A 288 2.32 -8.21 7.73
N ASN A 289 3.51 -8.55 7.23
CA ASN A 289 3.73 -9.42 6.08
C ASN A 289 4.42 -10.73 6.52
N GLU A 290 3.87 -11.87 6.11
CA GLU A 290 4.48 -13.22 6.22
C GLU A 290 5.03 -13.61 7.61
N GLY A 291 4.51 -12.99 8.66
CA GLY A 291 4.98 -13.23 10.02
C GLY A 291 6.35 -12.61 10.36
N TRP A 292 6.95 -11.81 9.45
CA TRP A 292 8.20 -11.09 9.72
C TRP A 292 8.03 -10.06 10.83
N GLY A 293 8.36 -10.45 12.08
CA GLY A 293 8.19 -9.58 13.23
C GLY A 293 6.74 -9.33 13.63
N GLN A 294 5.81 -10.24 13.29
CA GLN A 294 4.40 -10.16 13.69
C GLN A 294 4.24 -10.34 15.20
N PHE A 295 3.35 -9.57 15.82
CA PHE A 295 2.98 -9.71 17.22
C PHE A 295 1.63 -9.08 17.49
N ASP A 296 0.89 -9.62 18.46
CA ASP A 296 -0.38 -9.06 18.98
C ASP A 296 -1.34 -8.53 17.90
N ALA A 297 -1.43 -9.20 16.74
CA ALA A 297 -2.17 -8.71 15.58
C ALA A 297 -3.62 -8.33 15.91
N LYS A 298 -4.26 -8.97 16.89
CA LYS A 298 -5.60 -8.60 17.36
C LYS A 298 -5.64 -7.20 17.99
N GLN A 299 -4.61 -6.83 18.75
CA GLN A 299 -4.51 -5.51 19.39
C GLN A 299 -4.10 -4.47 18.37
N ILE A 300 -3.16 -4.81 17.49
CA ILE A 300 -2.73 -3.94 16.37
C ILE A 300 -3.90 -3.63 15.44
N THR A 301 -4.73 -4.63 15.07
CA THR A 301 -5.93 -4.39 14.26
C THR A 301 -6.91 -3.43 14.93
N ARG A 302 -7.10 -3.55 16.25
CA ARG A 302 -7.95 -2.60 16.99
C ARG A 302 -7.36 -1.19 17.02
N LEU A 303 -6.04 -1.06 17.14
CA LEU A 303 -5.34 0.23 17.06
C LEU A 303 -5.55 0.87 15.70
N VAL A 304 -5.27 0.14 14.60
CA VAL A 304 -5.50 0.63 13.23
C VAL A 304 -6.95 1.07 13.02
N ARG A 305 -7.92 0.24 13.44
CA ARG A 305 -9.36 0.56 13.32
C ARG A 305 -9.77 1.80 14.11
N LYS A 306 -9.14 2.04 15.26
CA LYS A 306 -9.37 3.26 16.06
C LYS A 306 -8.80 4.51 15.39
N LEU A 307 -7.62 4.38 14.77
CA LEU A 307 -6.93 5.50 14.10
C LEU A 307 -7.60 5.84 12.78
N ASP A 308 -7.97 4.82 12.02
CA ASP A 308 -8.62 4.97 10.71
C ASP A 308 -9.72 3.91 10.51
N PRO A 309 -10.98 4.26 10.79
CA PRO A 309 -12.12 3.38 10.56
C PRO A 309 -12.55 3.31 9.09
N THR A 310 -11.96 4.09 8.19
CA THR A 310 -12.41 4.29 6.80
C THR A 310 -11.74 3.38 5.78
N ARG A 311 -10.73 2.60 6.18
CA ARG A 311 -9.99 1.66 5.33
C ARG A 311 -10.12 0.24 5.82
N LEU A 312 -9.87 -0.70 4.90
CA LEU A 312 -9.79 -2.12 5.19
C LEU A 312 -8.46 -2.45 5.88
N ILE A 313 -8.41 -3.61 6.54
CA ILE A 313 -7.22 -4.10 7.24
C ILE A 313 -6.94 -5.53 6.84
N ASP A 314 -5.73 -5.80 6.33
CA ASP A 314 -5.13 -7.13 6.22
C ASP A 314 -4.04 -7.27 7.29
N HIS A 315 -4.41 -7.75 8.48
CA HIS A 315 -3.54 -7.72 9.66
C HIS A 315 -2.27 -8.56 9.54
N ALA A 316 -2.29 -9.61 8.71
CA ALA A 316 -1.18 -10.54 8.54
C ALA A 316 -1.23 -11.11 7.13
N SER A 317 -0.64 -10.39 6.17
CA SER A 317 -0.65 -10.78 4.78
C SER A 317 0.09 -12.10 4.58
N GLY A 318 -0.59 -13.05 3.96
CA GLY A 318 -0.10 -14.36 3.58
C GLY A 318 -0.15 -15.42 4.68
N TRP A 319 0.48 -15.20 5.83
CA TRP A 319 0.70 -16.25 6.83
C TRP A 319 0.31 -15.81 8.24
N HIS A 320 0.18 -16.78 9.15
CA HIS A 320 -0.14 -16.57 10.56
C HIS A 320 -1.40 -15.75 10.85
N ASP A 321 -2.43 -15.94 9.99
CA ASP A 321 -3.75 -15.32 10.16
C ASP A 321 -4.31 -15.58 11.60
N GLN A 322 -4.56 -14.50 12.34
CA GLN A 322 -5.19 -14.53 13.65
C GLN A 322 -6.73 -14.36 13.57
N GLY A 323 -7.27 -14.27 12.35
CA GLY A 323 -8.69 -14.27 12.05
C GLY A 323 -9.44 -13.00 12.40
N VAL A 324 -8.79 -11.85 12.34
CA VAL A 324 -9.35 -10.52 12.71
C VAL A 324 -9.32 -9.50 11.57
N SER A 325 -8.81 -9.87 10.39
CA SER A 325 -8.83 -9.04 9.18
C SER A 325 -10.22 -8.93 8.55
N ASP A 326 -10.37 -7.89 7.74
CA ASP A 326 -11.50 -7.76 6.81
C ASP A 326 -11.41 -8.74 5.64
N VAL A 327 -10.19 -9.18 5.30
CA VAL A 327 -9.91 -10.12 4.21
C VAL A 327 -9.23 -11.40 4.69
N ARG A 328 -9.31 -12.46 3.90
CA ARG A 328 -8.48 -13.65 4.02
C ARG A 328 -7.36 -13.59 2.99
N SER A 329 -6.15 -13.29 3.45
CA SER A 329 -4.97 -13.08 2.63
C SER A 329 -4.16 -14.36 2.45
N LEU A 330 -3.64 -14.59 1.23
CA LEU A 330 -2.87 -15.78 0.85
C LEU A 330 -1.64 -15.40 0.02
N HIS A 331 -0.49 -16.08 0.24
CA HIS A 331 0.69 -16.06 -0.63
C HIS A 331 0.92 -17.43 -1.25
N VAL A 332 1.04 -17.50 -2.58
CA VAL A 332 1.19 -18.77 -3.30
C VAL A 332 2.21 -18.64 -4.43
N TYR A 333 3.40 -19.24 -4.26
CA TYR A 333 4.48 -19.20 -5.24
C TYR A 333 4.85 -20.55 -5.84
N PHE A 334 4.92 -21.59 -5.01
CA PHE A 334 5.56 -22.86 -5.37
C PHE A 334 4.58 -23.95 -5.83
N LYS A 335 3.28 -23.70 -5.76
CA LYS A 335 2.23 -24.65 -6.14
C LYS A 335 1.12 -23.95 -6.91
N PRO A 336 0.35 -24.67 -7.74
CA PRO A 336 -0.81 -24.09 -8.38
C PRO A 336 -1.83 -23.57 -7.36
N TYR A 337 -2.33 -22.35 -7.58
CA TYR A 337 -3.39 -21.79 -6.78
C TYR A 337 -4.73 -22.41 -7.13
N ARG A 338 -5.52 -22.73 -6.12
CA ARG A 338 -6.91 -23.16 -6.23
C ARG A 338 -7.74 -22.39 -5.21
N PHE A 339 -8.72 -21.68 -5.70
CA PHE A 339 -9.62 -20.90 -4.84
C PHE A 339 -10.33 -21.79 -3.83
N LYS A 340 -10.43 -21.30 -2.61
CA LYS A 340 -11.27 -21.86 -1.54
C LYS A 340 -11.89 -20.71 -0.76
N PRO A 341 -13.22 -20.70 -0.54
CA PRO A 341 -13.85 -19.67 0.26
C PRO A 341 -13.35 -19.69 1.71
N ASP A 342 -13.32 -18.52 2.34
CA ASP A 342 -12.97 -18.42 3.76
C ASP A 342 -14.11 -18.96 4.63
N LYS A 343 -13.77 -19.77 5.62
CA LYS A 343 -14.76 -20.35 6.56
C LYS A 343 -15.47 -19.31 7.42
N LYS A 344 -14.87 -18.11 7.57
CA LYS A 344 -15.43 -16.97 8.30
C LYS A 344 -16.24 -16.02 7.41
N GLY A 345 -16.31 -16.31 6.10
CA GLY A 345 -17.05 -15.49 5.15
C GLY A 345 -16.36 -14.17 4.76
N ARG A 346 -15.06 -14.02 5.00
CA ARG A 346 -14.28 -12.87 4.56
C ARG A 346 -14.00 -12.96 3.05
N ALA A 347 -13.79 -11.82 2.40
CA ALA A 347 -13.28 -11.77 1.04
C ALA A 347 -11.89 -12.41 0.98
N VAL A 348 -11.69 -13.34 0.03
CA VAL A 348 -10.41 -14.02 -0.16
C VAL A 348 -9.58 -13.23 -1.16
N VAL A 349 -8.34 -12.91 -0.79
CA VAL A 349 -7.40 -12.18 -1.62
C VAL A 349 -6.10 -12.97 -1.78
N LEU A 350 -5.55 -12.99 -2.98
CA LEU A 350 -4.24 -13.56 -3.28
C LEU A 350 -3.22 -12.42 -3.24
N SER A 351 -2.74 -12.11 -2.05
CA SER A 351 -1.93 -10.91 -1.78
C SER A 351 -0.50 -11.00 -2.26
N GLU A 352 -0.02 -12.19 -2.64
CA GLU A 352 1.21 -12.38 -3.40
C GLU A 352 1.17 -13.70 -4.19
N PHE A 353 1.59 -13.64 -5.46
CA PHE A 353 1.76 -14.83 -6.30
C PHE A 353 2.66 -14.53 -7.52
N GLY A 354 2.98 -15.55 -8.30
CA GLY A 354 3.76 -15.44 -9.53
C GLY A 354 5.26 -15.42 -9.25
N GLY A 355 5.89 -14.27 -9.31
CA GLY A 355 7.34 -14.13 -9.07
C GLY A 355 8.18 -14.79 -10.15
N TYR A 356 7.68 -14.86 -11.39
CA TYR A 356 8.40 -15.44 -12.51
C TYR A 356 9.54 -14.53 -12.94
N ASN A 357 10.75 -15.08 -13.05
CA ASN A 357 11.96 -14.32 -13.31
C ASN A 357 12.48 -14.47 -14.73
N LEU A 358 12.91 -13.35 -15.29
CA LEU A 358 13.64 -13.23 -16.55
C LEU A 358 14.77 -12.22 -16.36
N PRO A 359 16.04 -12.67 -16.23
CA PRO A 359 17.18 -11.76 -16.29
C PRO A 359 17.33 -11.21 -17.71
N VAL A 360 17.47 -9.89 -17.85
CA VAL A 360 17.71 -9.21 -19.13
C VAL A 360 19.15 -8.77 -19.18
N ALA A 361 19.90 -9.26 -20.18
CA ALA A 361 21.32 -8.97 -20.33
C ALA A 361 21.57 -7.45 -20.42
N GLY A 362 22.52 -6.95 -19.64
CA GLY A 362 22.85 -5.53 -19.55
C GLY A 362 21.92 -4.69 -18.66
N HIS A 363 20.86 -5.29 -18.07
CA HIS A 363 19.88 -4.61 -17.25
C HIS A 363 19.68 -5.28 -15.88
N THR A 364 20.60 -6.15 -15.46
CA THR A 364 20.62 -6.75 -14.13
C THR A 364 21.57 -5.99 -13.20
N TRP A 365 21.28 -6.00 -11.89
CA TRP A 365 22.13 -5.37 -10.88
C TRP A 365 23.50 -6.05 -10.75
N ASN A 366 23.53 -7.39 -10.85
CA ASN A 366 24.75 -8.20 -10.84
C ASN A 366 24.50 -9.55 -11.53
N GLU A 367 25.52 -10.42 -11.57
CA GLU A 367 25.44 -11.75 -12.19
C GLU A 367 24.59 -12.75 -11.38
N LYS A 368 24.48 -12.54 -10.07
CA LYS A 368 23.70 -13.41 -9.17
C LYS A 368 22.25 -12.97 -9.16
N ASN A 369 21.38 -13.80 -9.72
CA ASN A 369 19.95 -13.52 -9.83
C ASN A 369 19.14 -14.43 -8.92
N PHE A 370 17.99 -13.92 -8.46
CA PHE A 370 16.99 -14.63 -7.66
C PHE A 370 15.59 -14.48 -8.29
N GLY A 371 14.75 -15.48 -8.10
CA GLY A 371 13.35 -15.52 -8.49
C GLY A 371 12.76 -16.90 -8.23
N TYR A 372 11.44 -17.02 -8.29
CA TYR A 372 10.75 -18.26 -7.90
C TYR A 372 10.71 -19.29 -9.04
N LYS A 373 10.60 -18.84 -10.30
CA LYS A 373 10.60 -19.72 -11.48
C LYS A 373 11.20 -18.98 -12.67
N GLY A 374 12.29 -19.51 -13.24
CA GLY A 374 13.09 -18.87 -14.28
C GLY A 374 12.62 -19.14 -15.70
N TYR A 375 12.72 -18.12 -16.54
CA TYR A 375 12.52 -18.15 -17.98
C TYR A 375 13.72 -17.50 -18.68
N GLN A 376 13.92 -17.82 -19.97
CA GLN A 376 15.08 -17.38 -20.72
C GLN A 376 14.74 -16.36 -21.81
N THR A 377 13.46 -16.23 -22.19
CA THR A 377 13.00 -15.28 -23.20
C THR A 377 11.70 -14.59 -22.78
N PRO A 378 11.44 -13.37 -23.29
CA PRO A 378 10.18 -12.66 -23.04
C PRO A 378 8.94 -13.46 -23.50
N GLU A 379 9.05 -14.19 -24.62
CA GLU A 379 7.94 -14.99 -25.13
C GLU A 379 7.59 -16.14 -24.18
N ALA A 380 8.62 -16.85 -23.67
CA ALA A 380 8.41 -17.92 -22.69
C ALA A 380 7.85 -17.41 -21.37
N LEU A 381 8.29 -16.23 -20.92
CA LEU A 381 7.72 -15.55 -19.76
C LEU A 381 6.26 -15.16 -20.01
N GLY A 382 5.97 -14.54 -21.17
CA GLY A 382 4.63 -14.12 -21.56
C GLY A 382 3.64 -15.28 -21.61
N GLU A 383 4.03 -16.40 -22.21
CA GLU A 383 3.20 -17.61 -22.27
C GLU A 383 2.96 -18.20 -20.86
N ALA A 384 3.97 -18.19 -20.01
CA ALA A 384 3.84 -18.67 -18.65
C ALA A 384 2.91 -17.80 -17.80
N VAL A 385 3.00 -16.46 -17.93
CA VAL A 385 2.09 -15.52 -17.26
C VAL A 385 0.67 -15.69 -17.79
N ARG A 386 0.46 -15.75 -19.11
CA ARG A 386 -0.83 -16.07 -19.71
C ARG A 386 -1.44 -17.33 -19.10
N LYS A 387 -0.70 -18.43 -19.13
CA LYS A 387 -1.15 -19.72 -18.58
C LYS A 387 -1.48 -19.63 -17.09
N LEU A 388 -0.69 -18.89 -16.30
CA LEU A 388 -0.95 -18.68 -14.88
C LEU A 388 -2.32 -18.03 -14.67
N TYR A 389 -2.59 -16.94 -15.39
CA TYR A 389 -3.86 -16.23 -15.28
C TYR A 389 -5.03 -17.07 -15.81
N GLU A 390 -4.95 -17.63 -17.00
CA GLU A 390 -6.02 -18.41 -17.62
C GLU A 390 -6.39 -19.67 -16.82
N THR A 391 -5.40 -20.34 -16.23
CA THR A 391 -5.65 -21.63 -15.55
C THR A 391 -5.86 -21.52 -14.04
N GLN A 392 -5.51 -20.37 -13.42
CA GLN A 392 -5.56 -20.25 -11.95
C GLN A 392 -6.30 -19.00 -11.49
N ILE A 393 -5.96 -17.81 -11.98
CA ILE A 393 -6.45 -16.55 -11.39
C ILE A 393 -7.83 -16.20 -11.95
N ILE A 394 -8.03 -16.26 -13.26
CA ILE A 394 -9.34 -15.99 -13.88
C ILE A 394 -10.41 -16.98 -13.38
N PRO A 395 -10.15 -18.30 -13.33
CA PRO A 395 -11.08 -19.24 -12.70
C PRO A 395 -11.34 -18.95 -11.22
N ALA A 396 -10.31 -18.52 -10.48
CA ALA A 396 -10.46 -18.15 -9.09
C ALA A 396 -11.31 -16.88 -8.91
N ARG A 397 -11.14 -15.87 -9.78
CA ARG A 397 -11.97 -14.66 -9.82
C ARG A 397 -13.44 -15.01 -10.03
N LYS A 398 -13.73 -15.88 -11.00
CA LYS A 398 -15.10 -16.40 -11.26
C LYS A 398 -15.70 -17.14 -10.06
N ALA A 399 -14.85 -17.76 -9.23
CA ALA A 399 -15.25 -18.51 -8.05
C ALA A 399 -15.37 -17.63 -6.77
N GLY A 400 -15.02 -16.33 -6.84
CA GLY A 400 -15.13 -15.38 -5.72
C GLY A 400 -13.81 -14.86 -5.15
N LEU A 401 -12.67 -14.99 -5.87
CA LEU A 401 -11.45 -14.26 -5.50
C LEU A 401 -11.70 -12.75 -5.64
N ALA A 402 -11.36 -11.97 -4.60
CA ALA A 402 -11.69 -10.56 -4.52
C ALA A 402 -10.53 -9.63 -4.92
N ALA A 403 -9.29 -10.12 -4.90
CA ALA A 403 -8.11 -9.39 -5.33
C ALA A 403 -6.97 -10.34 -5.68
N ASP A 404 -6.08 -9.88 -6.56
CA ASP A 404 -4.80 -10.53 -6.85
C ASP A 404 -3.65 -9.50 -6.86
N VAL A 405 -2.45 -9.91 -6.39
CA VAL A 405 -1.24 -9.09 -6.36
C VAL A 405 -0.07 -9.89 -6.92
N TYR A 406 0.32 -9.59 -8.15
CA TYR A 406 1.48 -10.26 -8.79
C TYR A 406 2.81 -9.72 -8.23
N THR A 407 3.78 -10.57 -8.03
CA THR A 407 5.15 -10.22 -7.60
C THR A 407 6.08 -10.21 -8.82
N GLN A 408 6.56 -9.04 -9.34
CA GLN A 408 6.40 -7.69 -8.81
C GLN A 408 6.48 -6.62 -9.92
N LEU A 409 6.41 -5.33 -9.58
CA LEU A 409 6.45 -4.21 -10.52
C LEU A 409 7.78 -4.15 -11.26
N SER A 410 8.89 -4.00 -10.54
CA SER A 410 10.23 -3.91 -11.11
C SER A 410 11.17 -4.95 -10.51
N ASP A 411 12.23 -5.28 -11.22
CA ASP A 411 13.37 -5.94 -10.59
C ASP A 411 13.91 -5.09 -9.44
N VAL A 412 14.49 -5.74 -8.45
CA VAL A 412 15.19 -5.09 -7.33
C VAL A 412 16.45 -5.86 -7.01
N GLU A 413 17.60 -5.27 -7.29
CA GLU A 413 18.91 -5.88 -7.06
C GLU A 413 19.03 -7.31 -7.63
N ASP A 414 19.14 -8.34 -6.77
CA ASP A 414 19.25 -9.74 -7.20
C ASP A 414 17.92 -10.33 -7.68
N GLU A 415 16.78 -9.74 -7.29
CA GLU A 415 15.43 -10.19 -7.63
C GLU A 415 15.03 -9.71 -9.03
N VAL A 416 14.94 -10.64 -9.99
CA VAL A 416 14.69 -10.34 -11.41
C VAL A 416 13.31 -10.80 -11.89
N ASN A 417 12.30 -10.66 -11.05
CA ASN A 417 10.91 -11.09 -11.28
C ASN A 417 9.93 -9.91 -11.51
N GLY A 418 10.46 -8.72 -11.81
CA GLY A 418 9.68 -7.55 -12.16
C GLY A 418 9.08 -7.62 -13.55
N PHE A 419 7.98 -6.86 -13.79
CA PHE A 419 7.46 -6.58 -15.13
C PHE A 419 8.38 -5.66 -15.94
N VAL A 420 9.19 -4.86 -15.26
CA VAL A 420 10.21 -3.99 -15.85
C VAL A 420 11.55 -4.22 -15.16
N THR A 421 12.65 -4.02 -15.87
CA THR A 421 14.01 -4.12 -15.32
C THR A 421 14.26 -3.10 -14.21
N TYR A 422 15.28 -3.32 -13.37
CA TYR A 422 15.60 -2.46 -12.23
C TYR A 422 15.86 -1.00 -12.64
N ASP A 423 16.48 -0.80 -13.78
CA ASP A 423 16.75 0.52 -14.40
C ASP A 423 15.54 1.10 -15.19
N ARG A 424 14.39 0.42 -15.19
CA ARG A 424 13.15 0.79 -15.90
C ARG A 424 13.29 0.93 -17.42
N ARG A 425 14.32 0.35 -18.03
CA ARG A 425 14.58 0.48 -19.47
C ARG A 425 13.93 -0.58 -20.34
N VAL A 426 13.61 -1.74 -19.78
CA VAL A 426 13.04 -2.87 -20.56
C VAL A 426 11.79 -3.39 -19.88
N GLU A 427 10.66 -3.24 -20.57
CA GLU A 427 9.40 -3.90 -20.21
C GLU A 427 9.48 -5.36 -20.66
N LYS A 428 9.25 -6.31 -19.73
CA LYS A 428 9.48 -7.74 -19.99
C LYS A 428 8.28 -8.46 -20.59
N LEU A 429 7.09 -7.85 -20.54
CA LEU A 429 5.85 -8.43 -21.03
C LEU A 429 5.14 -7.51 -22.00
N PRO A 430 4.52 -8.05 -23.07
CA PRO A 430 3.72 -7.26 -24.01
C PRO A 430 2.51 -6.64 -23.32
N GLU A 431 2.29 -5.34 -23.53
CA GLU A 431 1.13 -4.59 -23.01
C GLU A 431 -0.19 -5.25 -23.41
N ALA A 432 -0.34 -5.65 -24.68
CA ALA A 432 -1.54 -6.27 -25.21
C ALA A 432 -1.92 -7.57 -24.45
N LEU A 433 -0.93 -8.35 -24.00
CA LEU A 433 -1.15 -9.54 -23.18
C LEU A 433 -1.77 -9.17 -21.83
N MET A 434 -1.15 -8.20 -21.14
CA MET A 434 -1.58 -7.80 -19.79
C MET A 434 -2.95 -7.13 -19.82
N GLN A 435 -3.22 -6.30 -20.82
CA GLN A 435 -4.54 -5.69 -21.02
C GLN A 435 -5.63 -6.73 -21.32
N ALA A 436 -5.32 -7.79 -22.09
CA ALA A 436 -6.28 -8.87 -22.32
C ALA A 436 -6.63 -9.58 -21.01
N ILE A 437 -5.64 -9.90 -20.18
CA ILE A 437 -5.82 -10.49 -18.85
C ILE A 437 -6.69 -9.57 -17.98
N ALA A 438 -6.38 -8.27 -17.94
CA ALA A 438 -7.10 -7.31 -17.12
C ALA A 438 -8.59 -7.19 -17.52
N ARG A 439 -8.91 -7.20 -18.81
CA ARG A 439 -10.31 -7.21 -19.30
C ARG A 439 -11.06 -8.45 -18.81
N GLU A 440 -10.45 -9.63 -18.90
CA GLU A 440 -11.07 -10.85 -18.40
C GLU A 440 -11.32 -10.82 -16.88
N LEU A 441 -10.37 -10.27 -16.10
CA LEU A 441 -10.53 -10.12 -14.66
C LEU A 441 -11.64 -9.13 -14.27
N LYS A 442 -11.84 -8.08 -15.06
CA LYS A 442 -12.94 -7.11 -14.88
C LYS A 442 -14.32 -7.68 -15.26
N GLY A 443 -14.36 -8.81 -15.94
CA GLY A 443 -15.61 -9.43 -16.39
C GLY A 443 -16.13 -8.89 -17.73
N GLU A 444 -15.30 -8.20 -18.47
CA GLU A 444 -15.55 -7.80 -19.84
C GLU A 444 -15.31 -9.01 -20.77
N TRP A 445 -16.32 -9.89 -20.85
CA TRP A 445 -16.27 -11.07 -21.72
C TRP A 445 -16.50 -10.62 -23.16
N SER A 446 -15.52 -10.86 -24.05
CA SER A 446 -15.67 -10.74 -25.50
C SER A 446 -16.44 -11.91 -26.07
#